data_57e7138f95602a5e73eab5fc1c85e35c
#
_entry.id   57e7138f95602a5e73eab5fc1c85e35c
#
_cell.length_a   1.000
_cell.length_b   1.000
_cell.length_c   1.000
_cell.angle_alpha   90.00
_cell.angle_beta   90.00
_cell.angle_gamma   90.00
#
_symmetry.space_group_name_H-M   'P 1'
#
loop_
_entity.id
_entity.type
_entity.pdbx_description
1 polymer ?
#
loop_
_entity_poly.entity_id
_entity_poly.type
_entity_poly.pdbx_seq_one_letter_code
_entity_poly.pdbx_strand_id
1 'polypeptide(L)'
;MALFTEENIFIVTGASSGIGKTVALKLVEEGAKVVSIARNLERLQSVKAECVKPECFLCENADLTEHLSDMSGYLKSLKEKYGKFSGIAYCAGQILLKPASATEYEESVNLFNINYFAPVMMIKTFMDKRICTGGGASAVAVASAEAFLREKGLCIYSGTKAALQASLATIAKEVAPRGMRVNTVSPSDIKTPMTMNEDMISIRQGREETYPLGFGEPGDVSELVVFLLSNKSKWLTGHDYIADCATF
;
A
#
# COMPACT_ATOMS: atom_id res chain seq x y z
N MET A 1 10.14 -6.92 22.04
CA MET A 1 10.79 -5.59 21.90
C MET A 1 10.18 -4.96 20.65
N ALA A 2 9.58 -3.79 20.76
CA ALA A 2 8.93 -3.08 19.66
C ALA A 2 9.93 -2.80 18.52
N LEU A 3 9.43 -2.81 17.28
CA LEU A 3 10.27 -2.58 16.08
C LEU A 3 10.62 -1.10 15.89
N PHE A 4 9.79 -0.20 16.43
CA PHE A 4 9.86 1.25 16.22
C PHE A 4 9.71 2.00 17.54
N THR A 5 9.87 3.30 17.47
CA THR A 5 9.59 4.26 18.54
C THR A 5 8.65 5.35 18.01
N GLU A 6 8.10 6.19 18.87
CA GLU A 6 7.24 7.31 18.46
C GLU A 6 7.97 8.39 17.64
N GLU A 7 9.29 8.35 17.56
CA GLU A 7 10.08 9.17 16.63
C GLU A 7 9.97 8.67 15.17
N ASN A 8 9.61 7.38 14.98
CA ASN A 8 9.37 6.81 13.67
C ASN A 8 7.93 7.14 13.23
N ILE A 9 7.83 8.01 12.24
CA ILE A 9 6.55 8.42 11.66
C ILE A 9 6.39 7.76 10.30
N PHE A 10 5.30 7.01 10.12
CA PHE A 10 4.97 6.35 8.86
C PHE A 10 3.73 6.96 8.22
N ILE A 11 3.68 6.97 6.89
CA ILE A 11 2.48 7.25 6.13
C ILE A 11 1.86 5.91 5.71
N VAL A 12 0.56 5.73 5.93
CA VAL A 12 -0.20 4.59 5.42
C VAL A 12 -1.41 5.09 4.64
N THR A 13 -1.48 4.75 3.36
CA THR A 13 -2.63 5.08 2.52
C THR A 13 -3.63 3.93 2.49
N GLY A 14 -4.92 4.24 2.25
CA GLY A 14 -5.97 3.22 2.31
C GLY A 14 -6.22 2.67 3.73
N ALA A 15 -5.84 3.44 4.76
CA ALA A 15 -5.82 3.00 6.16
C ALA A 15 -7.20 2.80 6.79
N SER A 16 -8.29 3.05 6.07
CA SER A 16 -9.67 2.91 6.60
C SER A 16 -10.26 1.51 6.49
N SER A 17 -9.58 0.56 5.81
CA SER A 17 -10.07 -0.81 5.64
C SER A 17 -8.97 -1.77 5.15
N GLY A 18 -9.25 -3.08 5.20
CA GLY A 18 -8.43 -4.13 4.60
C GLY A 18 -6.96 -4.08 5.02
N ILE A 19 -6.06 -4.30 4.08
CA ILE A 19 -4.61 -4.36 4.30
C ILE A 19 -4.08 -3.04 4.90
N GLY A 20 -4.50 -1.89 4.39
CA GLY A 20 -4.04 -0.59 4.90
C GLY A 20 -4.42 -0.33 6.36
N LYS A 21 -5.63 -0.75 6.76
CA LYS A 21 -6.07 -0.71 8.17
C LYS A 21 -5.14 -1.56 9.05
N THR A 22 -4.92 -2.82 8.69
CA THR A 22 -4.09 -3.73 9.50
C THR A 22 -2.63 -3.30 9.55
N VAL A 23 -2.07 -2.76 8.45
CA VAL A 23 -0.71 -2.16 8.45
C VAL A 23 -0.63 -0.98 9.41
N ALA A 24 -1.61 -0.07 9.39
CA ALA A 24 -1.61 1.11 10.26
C ALA A 24 -1.71 0.72 11.75
N LEU A 25 -2.62 -0.21 12.09
CA LEU A 25 -2.77 -0.73 13.45
C LEU A 25 -1.49 -1.42 13.93
N LYS A 26 -0.89 -2.27 13.07
CA LYS A 26 0.33 -3.00 13.40
C LYS A 26 1.52 -2.08 13.63
N LEU A 27 1.70 -1.05 12.81
CA LEU A 27 2.76 -0.05 13.00
C LEU A 27 2.61 0.69 14.35
N VAL A 28 1.37 1.03 14.75
CA VAL A 28 1.11 1.64 16.07
C VAL A 28 1.41 0.65 17.19
N GLU A 29 1.00 -0.61 17.07
CA GLU A 29 1.31 -1.68 18.03
C GLU A 29 2.83 -1.85 18.20
N GLU A 30 3.58 -1.76 17.10
CA GLU A 30 5.06 -1.84 17.07
C GLU A 30 5.76 -0.53 17.50
N GLY A 31 5.02 0.46 17.99
CA GLY A 31 5.53 1.66 18.66
C GLY A 31 5.66 2.91 17.78
N ALA A 32 5.27 2.87 16.52
CA ALA A 32 5.37 4.00 15.60
C ALA A 32 4.19 4.98 15.72
N LYS A 33 4.39 6.20 15.22
CA LYS A 33 3.29 7.12 14.84
C LYS A 33 2.92 6.90 13.38
N VAL A 34 1.62 6.95 13.07
CA VAL A 34 1.11 6.67 11.72
C VAL A 34 0.20 7.77 11.23
N VAL A 35 0.58 8.42 10.15
CA VAL A 35 -0.30 9.32 9.38
C VAL A 35 -1.13 8.45 8.45
N SER A 36 -2.36 8.21 8.83
CA SER A 36 -3.32 7.31 8.20
C SER A 36 -4.20 8.08 7.22
N ILE A 37 -4.04 7.82 5.93
CA ILE A 37 -4.69 8.56 4.85
C ILE A 37 -5.80 7.72 4.21
N ALA A 38 -7.01 8.29 4.13
CA ALA A 38 -8.13 7.73 3.36
C ALA A 38 -9.18 8.80 3.04
N ARG A 39 -10.07 8.49 2.09
CA ARG A 39 -11.16 9.40 1.67
C ARG A 39 -12.31 9.51 2.67
N ASN A 40 -12.45 8.57 3.59
CA ASN A 40 -13.53 8.54 4.57
C ASN A 40 -12.96 8.75 5.98
N LEU A 41 -13.15 9.96 6.51
CA LEU A 41 -12.66 10.34 7.83
C LEU A 41 -13.34 9.56 8.97
N GLU A 42 -14.65 9.29 8.86
CA GLU A 42 -15.40 8.57 9.89
C GLU A 42 -14.87 7.15 10.05
N ARG A 43 -14.59 6.47 8.93
CA ARG A 43 -13.95 5.14 8.97
C ARG A 43 -12.54 5.19 9.56
N LEU A 44 -11.74 6.22 9.26
CA LEU A 44 -10.43 6.39 9.89
C LEU A 44 -10.56 6.59 11.40
N GLN A 45 -11.53 7.37 11.85
CA GLN A 45 -11.80 7.57 13.29
C GLN A 45 -12.25 6.26 13.96
N SER A 46 -13.07 5.45 13.29
CA SER A 46 -13.44 4.13 13.79
C SER A 46 -12.22 3.22 13.94
N VAL A 47 -11.31 3.19 12.94
CA VAL A 47 -10.05 2.43 13.04
C VAL A 47 -9.15 2.96 14.16
N LYS A 48 -9.07 4.29 14.33
CA LYS A 48 -8.32 4.91 15.42
C LYS A 48 -8.81 4.42 16.80
N ALA A 49 -10.11 4.23 16.98
CA ALA A 49 -10.69 3.73 18.23
C ALA A 49 -10.30 2.26 18.56
N GLU A 50 -9.86 1.50 17.55
CA GLU A 50 -9.36 0.11 17.73
C GLU A 50 -7.87 0.07 18.10
N CYS A 51 -7.14 1.21 17.99
CA CYS A 51 -5.71 1.26 18.26
C CYS A 51 -5.38 1.07 19.74
N VAL A 52 -4.31 0.37 20.04
CA VAL A 52 -3.74 0.25 21.40
C VAL A 52 -3.22 1.59 21.93
N LYS A 53 -2.83 2.51 21.01
CA LYS A 53 -2.40 3.89 21.29
C LYS A 53 -3.06 4.84 20.27
N PRO A 54 -4.32 5.26 20.50
CA PRO A 54 -5.05 6.11 19.55
C PRO A 54 -4.36 7.44 19.24
N GLU A 55 -3.57 7.98 20.17
CA GLU A 55 -2.79 9.21 19.99
C GLU A 55 -1.69 9.08 18.92
N CYS A 56 -1.21 7.86 18.66
CA CYS A 56 -0.22 7.56 17.62
C CYS A 56 -0.85 7.34 16.24
N PHE A 57 -2.18 7.22 16.13
CA PHE A 57 -2.92 7.07 14.87
C PHE A 57 -3.49 8.44 14.45
N LEU A 58 -2.85 9.06 13.46
CA LEU A 58 -3.13 10.42 13.00
C LEU A 58 -3.97 10.35 11.72
N CYS A 59 -5.23 10.79 11.78
CA CYS A 59 -6.16 10.72 10.65
C CYS A 59 -5.95 11.89 9.68
N GLU A 60 -5.78 11.58 8.39
CA GLU A 60 -5.77 12.53 7.28
C GLU A 60 -6.81 12.15 6.23
N ASN A 61 -7.71 13.08 5.93
CA ASN A 61 -8.72 12.91 4.90
C ASN A 61 -8.21 13.45 3.56
N ALA A 62 -7.98 12.58 2.59
CA ALA A 62 -7.57 12.99 1.26
C ALA A 62 -7.95 11.97 0.17
N ASP A 63 -8.29 12.47 -1.00
CA ASP A 63 -8.25 11.71 -2.24
C ASP A 63 -6.88 11.93 -2.90
N LEU A 64 -6.09 10.87 -3.00
CA LEU A 64 -4.73 10.95 -3.52
C LEU A 64 -4.67 11.30 -5.00
N THR A 65 -5.77 11.09 -5.74
CA THR A 65 -5.83 11.42 -7.17
C THR A 65 -5.96 12.92 -7.43
N GLU A 66 -6.45 13.69 -6.46
CA GLU A 66 -6.52 15.15 -6.53
C GLU A 66 -5.15 15.82 -6.37
N HIS A 67 -4.16 15.08 -5.83
CA HIS A 67 -2.79 15.58 -5.59
C HIS A 67 -1.78 15.17 -6.65
N LEU A 68 -2.19 14.53 -7.76
CA LEU A 68 -1.27 14.02 -8.78
C LEU A 68 -0.39 15.11 -9.39
N SER A 69 -0.92 16.30 -9.62
CA SER A 69 -0.18 17.43 -10.20
C SER A 69 0.75 18.12 -9.20
N ASP A 70 0.46 18.04 -7.90
CA ASP A 70 1.28 18.63 -6.83
C ASP A 70 1.44 17.71 -5.60
N MET A 71 1.83 16.49 -5.83
CA MET A 71 2.16 15.53 -4.75
C MET A 71 3.30 16.06 -3.84
N SER A 72 4.17 16.91 -4.40
CA SER A 72 5.25 17.55 -3.63
C SER A 72 4.72 18.54 -2.60
N GLY A 73 3.79 19.40 -2.98
CA GLY A 73 3.11 20.31 -2.04
C GLY A 73 2.35 19.57 -0.96
N TYR A 74 1.61 18.54 -1.35
CA TYR A 74 0.87 17.70 -0.41
C TYR A 74 1.78 17.04 0.64
N LEU A 75 2.86 16.35 0.23
CA LEU A 75 3.77 15.72 1.19
C LEU A 75 4.56 16.74 2.04
N LYS A 76 4.84 17.93 1.50
CA LYS A 76 5.44 19.01 2.30
C LYS A 76 4.50 19.49 3.40
N SER A 77 3.22 19.67 3.12
CA SER A 77 2.22 20.07 4.13
C SER A 77 2.10 19.03 5.23
N LEU A 78 2.07 17.74 4.89
CA LEU A 78 2.07 16.66 5.89
C LEU A 78 3.37 16.67 6.73
N LYS A 79 4.51 16.87 6.09
CA LYS A 79 5.81 16.97 6.80
C LYS A 79 5.87 18.19 7.73
N GLU A 80 5.30 19.32 7.36
CA GLU A 80 5.22 20.51 8.21
C GLU A 80 4.34 20.26 9.45
N LYS A 81 3.26 19.49 9.26
CA LYS A 81 2.31 19.16 10.33
C LYS A 81 2.85 18.07 11.28
N TYR A 82 3.54 17.07 10.77
CA TYR A 82 3.86 15.84 11.53
C TYR A 82 5.35 15.57 11.70
N GLY A 83 6.22 16.23 10.97
CA GLY A 83 7.65 15.94 10.93
C GLY A 83 8.06 15.06 9.74
N LYS A 84 9.34 14.69 9.70
CA LYS A 84 9.88 13.82 8.65
C LYS A 84 9.44 12.37 8.83
N PHE A 85 9.25 11.69 7.72
CA PHE A 85 8.74 10.33 7.68
C PHE A 85 9.86 9.29 7.61
N SER A 86 9.76 8.23 8.41
CA SER A 86 10.65 7.08 8.39
C SER A 86 10.27 6.08 7.30
N GLY A 87 9.01 6.05 6.88
CA GLY A 87 8.57 5.16 5.83
C GLY A 87 7.17 5.47 5.32
N ILE A 88 6.80 4.76 4.25
CA ILE A 88 5.49 4.83 3.62
C ILE A 88 5.01 3.44 3.21
N ALA A 89 3.79 3.07 3.61
CA ALA A 89 3.03 1.95 3.08
C ALA A 89 1.93 2.46 2.16
N TYR A 90 2.05 2.26 0.86
CA TYR A 90 0.99 2.59 -0.08
C TYR A 90 0.07 1.39 -0.27
N CYS A 91 -1.09 1.42 0.40
CA CYS A 91 -2.10 0.34 0.37
C CYS A 91 -3.40 0.77 -0.33
N ALA A 92 -3.54 2.06 -0.68
CA ALA A 92 -4.71 2.53 -1.42
C ALA A 92 -4.73 1.94 -2.83
N GLY A 93 -5.92 1.56 -3.29
CA GLY A 93 -6.11 1.04 -4.63
C GLY A 93 -7.58 0.74 -4.90
N GLN A 94 -7.86 0.40 -6.14
CA GLN A 94 -9.17 -0.02 -6.61
C GLN A 94 -9.01 -1.21 -7.54
N ILE A 95 -10.05 -2.00 -7.68
CA ILE A 95 -10.16 -3.06 -8.69
C ILE A 95 -11.23 -2.67 -9.71
N LEU A 96 -10.98 -2.99 -10.97
CA LEU A 96 -11.96 -2.91 -12.05
C LEU A 96 -12.06 -4.30 -12.64
N LEU A 97 -13.20 -4.96 -12.42
CA LEU A 97 -13.51 -6.26 -12.99
C LEU A 97 -14.45 -6.04 -14.16
N LYS A 98 -13.92 -6.11 -15.37
CA LYS A 98 -14.66 -5.85 -16.60
C LYS A 98 -13.97 -6.50 -17.79
N PRO A 99 -14.68 -7.15 -18.72
CA PRO A 99 -14.07 -7.66 -19.95
C PRO A 99 -13.34 -6.54 -20.70
N ALA A 100 -12.18 -6.84 -21.28
CA ALA A 100 -11.38 -5.85 -21.99
C ALA A 100 -12.17 -5.13 -23.11
N SER A 101 -13.09 -5.85 -23.80
CA SER A 101 -13.94 -5.30 -24.84
C SER A 101 -15.00 -4.30 -24.35
N ALA A 102 -15.27 -4.29 -23.03
CA ALA A 102 -16.29 -3.42 -22.42
C ALA A 102 -15.66 -2.31 -21.55
N THR A 103 -14.33 -2.29 -21.42
CA THR A 103 -13.63 -1.31 -20.58
C THR A 103 -13.53 0.02 -21.31
N GLU A 104 -13.99 1.10 -20.65
CA GLU A 104 -13.94 2.45 -21.17
C GLU A 104 -12.57 3.11 -20.86
N TYR A 105 -12.18 4.08 -21.71
CA TYR A 105 -10.90 4.79 -21.54
C TYR A 105 -10.83 5.54 -20.21
N GLU A 106 -11.88 6.26 -19.83
CA GLU A 106 -11.96 7.03 -18.57
C GLU A 106 -11.85 6.14 -17.34
N GLU A 107 -12.47 4.95 -17.34
CA GLU A 107 -12.33 3.97 -16.28
C GLU A 107 -10.88 3.50 -16.14
N SER A 108 -10.23 3.28 -17.28
CA SER A 108 -8.81 2.89 -17.33
C SER A 108 -7.90 3.98 -16.77
N VAL A 109 -8.11 5.25 -17.17
CA VAL A 109 -7.36 6.40 -16.65
C VAL A 109 -7.54 6.54 -15.14
N ASN A 110 -8.77 6.47 -14.65
CA ASN A 110 -9.07 6.57 -13.22
C ASN A 110 -8.37 5.45 -12.43
N LEU A 111 -8.37 4.23 -12.96
CA LEU A 111 -7.69 3.11 -12.31
C LEU A 111 -6.16 3.29 -12.31
N PHE A 112 -5.58 3.78 -13.42
CA PHE A 112 -4.16 4.12 -13.48
C PHE A 112 -3.80 5.25 -12.53
N ASN A 113 -4.66 6.25 -12.37
CA ASN A 113 -4.43 7.36 -11.43
C ASN A 113 -4.23 6.87 -10.01
N ILE A 114 -5.12 6.03 -9.49
CA ILE A 114 -5.03 5.57 -8.09
C ILE A 114 -4.04 4.41 -7.89
N ASN A 115 -3.94 3.47 -8.85
CA ASN A 115 -3.12 2.26 -8.68
C ASN A 115 -1.66 2.43 -9.13
N TYR A 116 -1.38 3.41 -9.99
CA TYR A 116 -0.06 3.59 -10.58
C TYR A 116 0.50 5.00 -10.38
N PHE A 117 -0.16 6.05 -10.89
CA PHE A 117 0.40 7.39 -10.81
C PHE A 117 0.50 7.90 -9.37
N ALA A 118 -0.55 7.73 -8.55
CA ALA A 118 -0.52 8.20 -7.17
C ALA A 118 0.58 7.54 -6.34
N PRO A 119 0.74 6.19 -6.30
CA PRO A 119 1.83 5.56 -5.56
C PRO A 119 3.21 5.94 -6.10
N VAL A 120 3.41 5.98 -7.43
CA VAL A 120 4.71 6.34 -8.02
C VAL A 120 5.09 7.77 -7.66
N MET A 121 4.17 8.75 -7.82
CA MET A 121 4.44 10.15 -7.49
C MET A 121 4.65 10.35 -6.00
N MET A 122 3.88 9.66 -5.15
CA MET A 122 4.00 9.76 -3.70
C MET A 122 5.31 9.17 -3.21
N ILE A 123 5.68 7.96 -3.65
CA ILE A 123 6.93 7.30 -3.24
C ILE A 123 8.16 8.04 -3.77
N LYS A 124 8.15 8.45 -5.05
CA LYS A 124 9.20 9.30 -5.63
C LYS A 124 9.41 10.56 -4.79
N THR A 125 8.33 11.25 -4.41
CA THR A 125 8.40 12.49 -3.61
C THR A 125 8.86 12.21 -2.18
N PHE A 126 8.37 11.12 -1.57
CA PHE A 126 8.79 10.69 -0.24
C PHE A 126 10.31 10.46 -0.17
N MET A 127 10.94 9.95 -1.23
CA MET A 127 12.39 9.69 -1.27
C MET A 127 13.27 10.96 -1.30
N ASP A 128 12.68 12.15 -1.24
CA ASP A 128 13.42 13.40 -1.02
C ASP A 128 13.83 13.52 0.46
N LYS A 129 15.12 13.75 0.72
CA LYS A 129 15.68 13.94 2.09
C LYS A 129 15.04 15.12 2.87
N ARG A 130 14.32 15.99 2.17
CA ARG A 130 13.55 17.07 2.80
C ARG A 130 12.23 16.58 3.39
N ILE A 131 11.71 15.45 2.91
CA ILE A 131 10.45 14.82 3.30
C ILE A 131 10.72 13.65 4.26
N CYS A 132 11.66 12.76 3.93
CA CYS A 132 11.97 11.59 4.74
C CYS A 132 13.17 11.81 5.68
N THR A 133 13.39 10.86 6.58
CA THR A 133 14.51 10.86 7.53
C THR A 133 15.88 10.61 6.87
N GLY A 134 15.91 10.20 5.59
CA GLY A 134 17.13 9.90 4.86
C GLY A 134 17.51 8.43 4.89
N GLY A 135 18.78 8.12 5.16
CA GLY A 135 19.27 6.73 5.21
C GLY A 135 18.46 5.88 6.20
N GLY A 136 18.02 4.70 5.74
CA GLY A 136 17.12 3.83 6.50
C GLY A 136 15.63 4.00 6.20
N ALA A 137 15.22 5.09 5.52
CA ALA A 137 13.83 5.28 5.10
C ALA A 137 13.39 4.16 4.12
N SER A 138 12.16 3.69 4.28
CA SER A 138 11.63 2.56 3.51
C SER A 138 10.25 2.85 2.94
N ALA A 139 10.03 2.50 1.68
CA ALA A 139 8.72 2.51 1.05
C ALA A 139 8.29 1.09 0.65
N VAL A 140 7.03 0.78 0.89
CA VAL A 140 6.40 -0.47 0.44
C VAL A 140 5.07 -0.12 -0.20
N ALA A 141 4.82 -0.64 -1.40
CA ALA A 141 3.52 -0.54 -2.04
C ALA A 141 2.87 -1.91 -2.18
N VAL A 142 1.56 -1.97 -1.93
CA VAL A 142 0.77 -3.17 -2.18
C VAL A 142 0.41 -3.22 -3.66
N ALA A 143 1.07 -4.14 -4.38
CA ALA A 143 0.77 -4.46 -5.76
C ALA A 143 -0.32 -5.54 -5.84
N SER A 144 -0.14 -6.60 -6.61
CA SER A 144 -1.04 -7.76 -6.66
C SER A 144 -0.38 -8.90 -7.43
N ALA A 145 -0.65 -10.15 -7.05
CA ALA A 145 -0.32 -11.33 -7.84
C ALA A 145 -0.95 -11.30 -9.25
N GLU A 146 -2.02 -10.52 -9.44
CA GLU A 146 -2.65 -10.31 -10.75
C GLU A 146 -1.72 -9.69 -11.80
N ALA A 147 -0.63 -9.04 -11.41
CA ALA A 147 0.43 -8.64 -12.35
C ALA A 147 1.03 -9.85 -13.11
N PHE A 148 0.97 -11.05 -12.53
CA PHE A 148 1.48 -12.31 -13.07
C PHE A 148 0.36 -13.26 -13.51
N LEU A 149 -0.72 -13.39 -12.71
CA LEU A 149 -1.86 -14.29 -12.98
C LEU A 149 -2.66 -13.85 -14.20
N ARG A 150 -2.93 -12.56 -14.35
CA ARG A 150 -3.58 -11.94 -15.53
C ARG A 150 -4.94 -12.55 -15.84
N GLU A 151 -5.79 -12.63 -14.83
CA GLU A 151 -7.09 -13.26 -14.96
C GLU A 151 -8.05 -12.51 -15.88
N LYS A 152 -9.03 -13.25 -16.39
CA LYS A 152 -10.07 -12.69 -17.25
C LYS A 152 -10.84 -11.58 -16.51
N GLY A 153 -11.11 -10.48 -17.19
CA GLY A 153 -11.81 -9.33 -16.61
C GLY A 153 -10.91 -8.36 -15.85
N LEU A 154 -9.63 -8.65 -15.64
CA LEU A 154 -8.70 -7.82 -14.89
C LEU A 154 -7.61 -7.15 -15.77
N CYS A 155 -7.85 -7.02 -17.07
CA CYS A 155 -6.84 -6.53 -18.04
C CYS A 155 -6.20 -5.22 -17.59
N ILE A 156 -6.98 -4.19 -17.28
CA ILE A 156 -6.45 -2.88 -16.87
C ILE A 156 -5.85 -2.95 -15.46
N TYR A 157 -6.53 -3.64 -14.54
CA TYR A 157 -6.05 -3.81 -13.16
C TYR A 157 -4.66 -4.47 -13.14
N SER A 158 -4.50 -5.62 -13.81
CA SER A 158 -3.21 -6.32 -13.93
C SER A 158 -2.13 -5.42 -14.54
N GLY A 159 -2.50 -4.65 -15.58
CA GLY A 159 -1.62 -3.66 -16.21
C GLY A 159 -1.12 -2.60 -15.22
N THR A 160 -2.01 -2.04 -14.37
CA THR A 160 -1.62 -1.03 -13.37
C THR A 160 -0.66 -1.62 -12.34
N LYS A 161 -0.88 -2.85 -11.89
CA LYS A 161 -0.06 -3.51 -10.87
C LYS A 161 1.31 -3.94 -11.42
N ALA A 162 1.38 -4.45 -12.65
CA ALA A 162 2.65 -4.74 -13.32
C ALA A 162 3.48 -3.46 -13.57
N ALA A 163 2.85 -2.38 -14.01
CA ALA A 163 3.51 -1.09 -14.18
C ALA A 163 4.07 -0.54 -12.85
N LEU A 164 3.31 -0.69 -11.75
CA LEU A 164 3.74 -0.27 -10.42
C LEU A 164 5.01 -1.02 -9.98
N GLN A 165 5.02 -2.36 -10.09
CA GLN A 165 6.16 -3.21 -9.73
C GLN A 165 7.43 -2.77 -10.50
N ALA A 166 7.34 -2.63 -11.82
CA ALA A 166 8.47 -2.23 -12.66
C ALA A 166 9.03 -0.85 -12.29
N SER A 167 8.14 0.13 -12.06
CA SER A 167 8.55 1.49 -11.72
C SER A 167 9.19 1.58 -10.34
N LEU A 168 8.65 0.88 -9.34
CA LEU A 168 9.20 0.91 -7.99
C LEU A 168 10.53 0.16 -7.90
N ALA A 169 10.72 -0.93 -8.65
CA ALA A 169 12.01 -1.59 -8.79
C ALA A 169 13.09 -0.68 -9.39
N THR A 170 12.71 0.19 -10.34
CA THR A 170 13.61 1.22 -10.90
C THR A 170 13.95 2.30 -9.87
N ILE A 171 12.95 2.86 -9.18
CA ILE A 171 13.16 3.84 -8.11
C ILE A 171 14.06 3.27 -7.01
N ALA A 172 13.91 2.00 -6.66
CA ALA A 172 14.77 1.34 -5.67
C ALA A 172 16.25 1.41 -6.02
N LYS A 173 16.59 1.17 -7.30
CA LYS A 173 18.00 1.27 -7.79
C LYS A 173 18.55 2.69 -7.68
N GLU A 174 17.71 3.70 -7.94
CA GLU A 174 18.09 5.11 -7.87
C GLU A 174 18.34 5.59 -6.43
N VAL A 175 17.60 5.04 -5.45
CA VAL A 175 17.64 5.50 -4.06
C VAL A 175 18.53 4.65 -3.15
N ALA A 176 18.84 3.40 -3.53
CA ALA A 176 19.68 2.48 -2.75
C ALA A 176 21.05 3.05 -2.38
N PRO A 177 21.77 3.80 -3.26
CA PRO A 177 23.04 4.43 -2.89
C PRO A 177 22.92 5.44 -1.73
N ARG A 178 21.70 5.91 -1.42
CA ARG A 178 21.41 6.82 -0.30
C ARG A 178 20.96 6.07 0.96
N GLY A 179 21.01 4.73 0.96
CA GLY A 179 20.57 3.88 2.07
C GLY A 179 19.06 3.80 2.22
N MET A 180 18.28 4.16 1.19
CA MET A 180 16.82 4.07 1.18
C MET A 180 16.36 2.80 0.47
N ARG A 181 15.18 2.28 0.82
CA ARG A 181 14.64 1.03 0.29
C ARG A 181 13.25 1.22 -0.28
N VAL A 182 12.97 0.52 -1.39
CA VAL A 182 11.65 0.48 -2.01
C VAL A 182 11.35 -0.95 -2.43
N ASN A 183 10.21 -1.49 -2.00
CA ASN A 183 9.75 -2.83 -2.35
C ASN A 183 8.26 -2.83 -2.68
N THR A 184 7.80 -3.88 -3.33
CA THR A 184 6.38 -4.19 -3.49
C THR A 184 6.03 -5.49 -2.77
N VAL A 185 4.78 -5.58 -2.34
CA VAL A 185 4.16 -6.84 -1.87
C VAL A 185 2.97 -7.11 -2.78
N SER A 186 2.93 -8.31 -3.32
CA SER A 186 1.92 -8.77 -4.29
C SER A 186 1.08 -9.88 -3.68
N PRO A 187 0.02 -9.53 -2.91
CA PRO A 187 -0.89 -10.52 -2.41
C PRO A 187 -1.77 -11.08 -3.53
N SER A 188 -2.19 -12.34 -3.36
CA SER A 188 -3.28 -12.95 -4.11
C SER A 188 -4.61 -12.68 -3.41
N ASP A 189 -5.48 -13.67 -3.23
CA ASP A 189 -6.81 -13.50 -2.65
C ASP A 189 -6.76 -13.29 -1.12
N ILE A 190 -6.99 -12.04 -0.72
CA ILE A 190 -7.05 -11.62 0.69
C ILE A 190 -8.48 -11.20 1.05
N LYS A 191 -9.00 -11.63 2.19
CA LYS A 191 -10.35 -11.30 2.68
C LYS A 191 -10.43 -9.84 3.11
N THR A 192 -10.81 -8.97 2.18
CA THR A 192 -10.96 -7.53 2.39
C THR A 192 -12.32 -7.05 1.88
N PRO A 193 -12.81 -5.86 2.26
CA PRO A 193 -14.03 -5.32 1.67
C PRO A 193 -13.97 -5.16 0.14
N MET A 194 -12.77 -5.00 -0.43
CA MET A 194 -12.56 -4.93 -1.88
C MET A 194 -12.83 -6.27 -2.58
N THR A 195 -12.50 -7.36 -1.93
CA THR A 195 -12.50 -8.72 -2.48
C THR A 195 -13.69 -9.57 -2.02
N MET A 196 -14.40 -9.10 -0.99
CA MET A 196 -15.56 -9.78 -0.39
C MET A 196 -16.90 -9.10 -0.75
N ASN A 197 -16.94 -8.28 -1.81
CA ASN A 197 -18.20 -7.76 -2.34
C ASN A 197 -18.91 -8.82 -3.21
N GLU A 198 -20.20 -8.63 -3.48
CA GLU A 198 -21.04 -9.61 -4.17
C GLU A 198 -20.50 -10.00 -5.56
N ASP A 199 -19.98 -9.03 -6.34
CA ASP A 199 -19.44 -9.27 -7.66
C ASP A 199 -18.20 -10.19 -7.60
N MET A 200 -17.31 -9.92 -6.65
CA MET A 200 -16.09 -10.71 -6.46
C MET A 200 -16.37 -12.09 -5.87
N ILE A 201 -17.31 -12.21 -4.94
CA ILE A 201 -17.72 -13.51 -4.35
C ILE A 201 -18.22 -14.46 -5.44
N SER A 202 -19.05 -13.97 -6.37
CA SER A 202 -19.60 -14.81 -7.45
C SER A 202 -18.51 -15.42 -8.34
N ILE A 203 -17.42 -14.68 -8.59
CA ILE A 203 -16.30 -15.13 -9.43
C ILE A 203 -15.36 -16.04 -8.65
N ARG A 204 -15.30 -15.88 -7.33
CA ARG A 204 -14.43 -16.64 -6.44
C ARG A 204 -15.07 -17.91 -5.89
N GLN A 205 -16.35 -18.18 -6.24
CA GLN A 205 -17.03 -19.36 -5.77
C GLN A 205 -16.26 -20.64 -6.16
N GLY A 206 -15.92 -21.46 -5.17
CA GLY A 206 -15.08 -22.66 -5.34
C GLY A 206 -13.57 -22.38 -5.46
N ARG A 207 -13.15 -21.13 -5.53
CA ARG A 207 -11.74 -20.78 -5.71
C ARG A 207 -10.92 -20.92 -4.43
N GLU A 208 -11.52 -20.72 -3.26
CA GLU A 208 -10.83 -20.89 -1.97
C GLU A 208 -10.27 -22.33 -1.82
N GLU A 209 -10.92 -23.32 -2.41
CA GLU A 209 -10.45 -24.72 -2.40
C GLU A 209 -9.15 -24.93 -3.18
N THR A 210 -8.79 -24.01 -4.09
CA THR A 210 -7.52 -24.07 -4.83
C THR A 210 -6.34 -23.48 -4.05
N TYR A 211 -6.61 -22.84 -2.92
CA TYR A 211 -5.59 -22.25 -2.03
C TYR A 211 -5.23 -23.25 -0.94
N PRO A 212 -3.98 -23.78 -0.89
CA PRO A 212 -3.58 -24.81 0.07
C PRO A 212 -3.79 -24.42 1.55
N LEU A 213 -3.74 -23.11 1.86
CA LEU A 213 -3.95 -22.58 3.22
C LEU A 213 -5.24 -21.74 3.33
N GLY A 214 -6.15 -21.81 2.34
CA GLY A 214 -7.31 -20.92 2.23
C GLY A 214 -6.93 -19.51 1.77
N PHE A 215 -7.93 -18.61 1.66
CA PHE A 215 -7.67 -17.21 1.36
C PHE A 215 -6.94 -16.52 2.53
N GLY A 216 -5.99 -15.64 2.19
CA GLY A 216 -5.24 -14.90 3.19
C GLY A 216 -6.10 -13.87 3.93
N GLU A 217 -5.68 -13.54 5.13
CA GLU A 217 -6.24 -12.45 5.92
C GLU A 217 -5.39 -11.17 5.75
N PRO A 218 -5.94 -9.97 5.94
CA PRO A 218 -5.16 -8.72 5.86
C PRO A 218 -3.92 -8.71 6.77
N GLY A 219 -3.98 -9.45 7.90
CA GLY A 219 -2.88 -9.64 8.83
C GLY A 219 -1.66 -10.30 8.19
N ASP A 220 -1.86 -11.31 7.33
CA ASP A 220 -0.77 -12.05 6.67
C ASP A 220 0.09 -11.13 5.79
N VAL A 221 -0.56 -10.15 5.15
CA VAL A 221 0.12 -9.16 4.32
C VAL A 221 0.75 -8.06 5.17
N SER A 222 0.08 -7.63 6.24
CA SER A 222 0.56 -6.52 7.08
C SER A 222 1.86 -6.84 7.81
N GLU A 223 2.04 -8.08 8.28
CA GLU A 223 3.29 -8.52 8.91
C GLU A 223 4.49 -8.38 7.95
N LEU A 224 4.32 -8.80 6.69
CA LEU A 224 5.35 -8.65 5.66
C LEU A 224 5.64 -7.17 5.34
N VAL A 225 4.60 -6.34 5.20
CA VAL A 225 4.76 -4.90 4.96
C VAL A 225 5.52 -4.23 6.10
N VAL A 226 5.15 -4.50 7.35
CA VAL A 226 5.81 -3.93 8.54
C VAL A 226 7.26 -4.42 8.66
N PHE A 227 7.53 -5.71 8.39
CA PHE A 227 8.89 -6.23 8.30
C PHE A 227 9.72 -5.48 7.25
N LEU A 228 9.19 -5.27 6.04
CA LEU A 228 9.87 -4.56 4.95
C LEU A 228 10.08 -3.06 5.27
N LEU A 229 9.25 -2.45 6.08
CA LEU A 229 9.44 -1.08 6.55
C LEU A 229 10.51 -0.99 7.65
N SER A 230 10.75 -2.06 8.39
CA SER A 230 11.68 -2.09 9.53
C SER A 230 13.14 -2.25 9.12
N ASN A 231 14.05 -1.95 10.06
CA ASN A 231 15.49 -2.18 9.88
C ASN A 231 15.88 -3.68 9.81
N LYS A 232 14.97 -4.60 10.15
CA LYS A 232 15.21 -6.05 10.00
C LYS A 232 15.39 -6.45 8.53
N SER A 233 14.82 -5.67 7.60
CA SER A 233 14.91 -5.88 6.16
C SER A 233 15.94 -4.95 5.46
N LYS A 234 16.96 -4.48 6.18
CA LYS A 234 17.95 -3.49 5.68
C LYS A 234 18.67 -3.86 4.40
N TRP A 235 18.70 -5.16 4.04
CA TRP A 235 19.36 -5.68 2.83
C TRP A 235 18.38 -5.99 1.70
N LEU A 236 17.08 -5.70 1.88
CA LEU A 236 16.01 -6.02 0.96
C LEU A 236 15.48 -4.74 0.28
N THR A 237 15.75 -4.59 -1.02
CA THR A 237 15.25 -3.45 -1.83
C THR A 237 15.15 -3.83 -3.30
N GLY A 238 14.19 -3.25 -4.02
CA GLY A 238 13.98 -3.44 -5.45
C GLY A 238 13.28 -4.74 -5.82
N HIS A 239 12.66 -5.41 -4.86
CA HIS A 239 12.00 -6.70 -5.06
C HIS A 239 10.48 -6.60 -4.88
N ASP A 240 9.80 -7.51 -5.58
CA ASP A 240 8.40 -7.83 -5.36
C ASP A 240 8.30 -9.11 -4.54
N TYR A 241 7.52 -9.06 -3.46
CA TYR A 241 7.30 -10.19 -2.56
C TYR A 241 5.89 -10.71 -2.76
N ILE A 242 5.79 -11.87 -3.37
CA ILE A 242 4.51 -12.51 -3.65
C ILE A 242 4.02 -13.22 -2.39
N ALA A 243 2.77 -12.96 -2.03
CA ALA A 243 2.07 -13.56 -0.89
C ALA A 243 0.79 -14.22 -1.40
N ASP A 244 0.91 -15.45 -1.92
CA ASP A 244 -0.11 -16.11 -2.74
C ASP A 244 -0.48 -17.52 -2.29
N CYS A 245 0.07 -18.01 -1.18
CA CYS A 245 -0.18 -19.37 -0.71
C CYS A 245 0.24 -20.46 -1.72
N ALA A 246 1.29 -20.19 -2.53
CA ALA A 246 1.78 -21.10 -3.59
C ALA A 246 0.71 -21.41 -4.66
N THR A 247 -0.09 -20.42 -5.06
CA THR A 247 -1.15 -20.58 -6.07
C THR A 247 -0.65 -20.35 -7.50
N PHE A 248 0.60 -19.91 -7.70
CA PHE A 248 1.24 -19.88 -9.03
C PHE A 248 2.74 -20.08 -8.97
#